data_294dbe87726660fac1be0f2fca42a853
#
_entry.id   294dbe87726660fac1be0f2fca42a853
#
_cell.length_a   1.000
_cell.length_b   1.000
_cell.length_c   1.000
_cell.angle_alpha   90.00
_cell.angle_beta   90.00
_cell.angle_gamma   90.00
#
_symmetry.space_group_name_H-M   'P 1'
#
loop_
_entity.id
_entity.type
_entity.pdbx_description
1 polymer ?
#
loop_
_entity_poly.entity_id
_entity_poly.type
_entity_poly.pdbx_seq_one_letter_code
_entity_poly.pdbx_strand_id
1 'polypeptide(L)'
;MIDYNNKIFDIVDKVRDLVANEMTIPIFMDSHQGNHSILIQPLSDNLTELIATGQTRSYAIMISYELHIGGNYTQNTLKQVTNVAEHIKRLFAPDNNFSVSGYWHNAEIESVEYEREEGDESVVRALLTFNCLSLEV
;
A
#
# COMPACT_ATOMS: atom_id res chain seq x y z
N MET A 1 -24.21 -20.84 11.12
CA MET A 1 -23.50 -19.57 10.81
C MET A 1 -22.01 -19.86 10.71
N ILE A 2 -21.34 -19.25 9.77
CA ILE A 2 -19.89 -19.39 9.59
C ILE A 2 -19.18 -18.32 10.42
N ASP A 3 -18.26 -18.73 11.28
CA ASP A 3 -17.37 -17.80 11.95
C ASP A 3 -16.24 -17.42 11.00
N TYR A 4 -15.96 -16.13 10.89
CA TYR A 4 -14.92 -15.64 10.02
C TYR A 4 -14.22 -14.40 10.60
N ASN A 5 -12.99 -14.21 10.16
CA ASN A 5 -12.26 -12.96 10.36
C ASN A 5 -12.15 -12.24 9.02
N ASN A 6 -12.30 -10.93 9.05
CA ASN A 6 -12.06 -10.11 7.86
C ASN A 6 -10.56 -9.89 7.70
N LYS A 7 -9.88 -10.90 7.16
CA LYS A 7 -8.41 -10.93 7.08
C LYS A 7 -7.85 -9.81 6.20
N ILE A 8 -8.50 -9.54 5.07
CA ILE A 8 -8.02 -8.50 4.17
C ILE A 8 -8.09 -7.12 4.85
N PHE A 9 -9.14 -6.84 5.60
CA PHE A 9 -9.26 -5.58 6.34
C PHE A 9 -8.16 -5.49 7.41
N ASP A 10 -7.91 -6.57 8.13
CA ASP A 10 -6.85 -6.59 9.15
C ASP A 10 -5.48 -6.27 8.54
N ILE A 11 -5.20 -6.81 7.36
CA ILE A 11 -3.94 -6.55 6.64
C ILE A 11 -3.87 -5.10 6.18
N VAL A 12 -4.95 -4.57 5.59
CA VAL A 12 -5.01 -3.17 5.16
C VAL A 12 -4.80 -2.24 6.36
N ASP A 13 -5.46 -2.53 7.47
CA ASP A 13 -5.33 -1.75 8.70
C ASP A 13 -3.90 -1.78 9.25
N LYS A 14 -3.25 -2.95 9.19
CA LYS A 14 -1.84 -3.09 9.62
C LYS A 14 -0.89 -2.32 8.71
N VAL A 15 -1.09 -2.37 7.41
CA VAL A 15 -0.32 -1.58 6.44
C VAL A 15 -0.48 -0.08 6.76
N ARG A 16 -1.71 0.36 7.03
CA ARG A 16 -1.98 1.74 7.43
C ARG A 16 -1.20 2.12 8.69
N ASP A 17 -1.22 1.27 9.72
CA ASP A 17 -0.51 1.54 10.97
C ASP A 17 1.00 1.67 10.75
N LEU A 18 1.59 0.80 9.94
CA LEU A 18 3.02 0.85 9.65
C LEU A 18 3.40 2.14 8.92
N VAL A 19 2.59 2.56 7.95
CA VAL A 19 2.81 3.82 7.24
C VAL A 19 2.60 5.02 8.17
N ALA A 20 1.54 5.00 8.98
CA ALA A 20 1.22 6.09 9.91
C ALA A 20 2.31 6.31 10.96
N ASN A 21 2.95 5.24 11.40
CA ASN A 21 4.05 5.34 12.37
C ASN A 21 5.32 5.93 11.76
N GLU A 22 5.46 5.86 10.45
CA GLU A 22 6.67 6.31 9.75
C GLU A 22 6.53 7.68 9.12
N MET A 23 5.31 8.08 8.74
CA MET A 23 5.04 9.30 7.98
C MET A 23 3.93 10.13 8.59
N THR A 24 4.00 11.45 8.38
CA THR A 24 2.97 12.38 8.84
C THR A 24 1.93 12.72 7.77
N ILE A 25 2.04 12.13 6.58
CA ILE A 25 1.10 12.36 5.48
C ILE A 25 -0.26 11.77 5.84
N PRO A 26 -1.37 12.50 5.65
CA PRO A 26 -2.71 11.95 5.93
C PRO A 26 -2.99 10.68 5.13
N ILE A 27 -3.57 9.68 5.79
CA ILE A 27 -3.88 8.38 5.20
C ILE A 27 -5.38 8.16 5.20
N PHE A 28 -5.91 7.74 4.05
CA PHE A 28 -7.33 7.43 3.88
C PHE A 28 -7.49 6.02 3.31
N MET A 29 -8.66 5.44 3.52
CA MET A 29 -9.00 4.11 2.98
C MET A 29 -10.18 4.16 2.01
N ASP A 30 -10.78 5.31 1.82
CA ASP A 30 -11.94 5.53 0.94
C ASP A 30 -11.58 6.36 -0.30
N SER A 31 -10.94 7.51 -0.13
CA SER A 31 -10.56 8.38 -1.24
C SER A 31 -9.43 9.32 -0.84
N HIS A 32 -8.68 9.81 -1.83
CA HIS A 32 -7.69 10.87 -1.59
C HIS A 32 -8.38 12.17 -1.22
N GLN A 33 -7.79 12.92 -0.28
CA GLN A 33 -8.32 14.21 0.19
C GLN A 33 -7.16 15.17 0.46
N GLY A 34 -7.40 16.46 0.22
CA GLY A 34 -6.44 17.50 0.52
C GLY A 34 -5.34 17.65 -0.54
N ASN A 35 -4.29 18.41 -0.20
CA ASN A 35 -3.20 18.71 -1.12
C ASN A 35 -2.31 17.51 -1.39
N HIS A 36 -2.14 16.64 -0.40
CA HIS A 36 -1.49 15.37 -0.56
C HIS A 36 -2.06 14.36 0.43
N SER A 37 -2.07 13.10 0.04
CA SER A 37 -2.59 12.02 0.88
C SER A 37 -2.09 10.67 0.39
N ILE A 38 -2.18 9.70 1.28
CA ILE A 38 -1.95 8.29 0.96
C ILE A 38 -3.29 7.59 1.04
N LEU A 39 -3.60 6.80 0.02
CA LEU A 39 -4.79 5.97 -0.04
C LEU A 39 -4.35 4.51 -0.02
N ILE A 40 -4.94 3.71 0.86
CA ILE A 40 -4.64 2.29 0.98
C ILE A 40 -5.90 1.50 0.72
N GLN A 41 -5.88 0.65 -0.30
CA GLN A 41 -7.04 -0.13 -0.73
C GLN A 41 -6.65 -1.55 -1.11
N PRO A 42 -7.52 -2.53 -0.86
CA PRO A 42 -7.30 -3.89 -1.35
C PRO A 42 -7.43 -3.95 -2.86
N LEU A 43 -6.60 -4.76 -3.51
CA LEU A 43 -6.66 -5.03 -4.94
C LEU A 43 -7.16 -6.43 -5.25
N SER A 44 -6.61 -7.43 -4.60
CA SER A 44 -6.93 -8.83 -4.90
C SER A 44 -6.61 -9.77 -3.76
N ASP A 45 -7.22 -10.93 -3.82
CA ASP A 45 -7.09 -12.02 -2.87
C ASP A 45 -7.10 -13.31 -3.68
N ASN A 46 -5.98 -14.04 -3.69
CA ASN A 46 -5.82 -15.25 -4.50
C ASN A 46 -5.37 -16.44 -3.65
N LEU A 47 -6.02 -17.56 -3.85
CA LEU A 47 -5.58 -18.82 -3.23
C LEU A 47 -4.26 -19.26 -3.87
N THR A 48 -3.25 -19.53 -3.02
CA THR A 48 -1.96 -20.03 -3.48
C THR A 48 -1.76 -21.50 -3.13
N GLU A 49 -2.25 -21.94 -1.98
CA GLU A 49 -2.06 -23.31 -1.51
C GLU A 49 -3.14 -23.73 -0.53
N LEU A 50 -3.64 -24.94 -0.67
CA LEU A 50 -4.49 -25.59 0.32
C LEU A 50 -3.65 -26.57 1.13
N ILE A 51 -3.78 -26.50 2.45
CA ILE A 51 -3.13 -27.41 3.39
C ILE A 51 -4.19 -28.05 4.31
N ALA A 52 -3.81 -29.10 5.03
CA ALA A 52 -4.75 -29.87 5.84
C ALA A 52 -5.46 -29.02 6.91
N THR A 53 -4.82 -27.98 7.42
CA THR A 53 -5.34 -27.14 8.50
C THR A 53 -5.78 -25.74 8.04
N GLY A 54 -5.74 -25.45 6.74
CA GLY A 54 -6.12 -24.13 6.24
C GLY A 54 -5.68 -23.87 4.84
N GLN A 55 -5.41 -22.61 4.54
CA GLN A 55 -5.02 -22.15 3.21
C GLN A 55 -4.01 -21.03 3.30
N THR A 56 -3.15 -20.94 2.30
CA THR A 56 -2.28 -19.78 2.09
C THR A 56 -2.87 -18.94 0.97
N ARG A 57 -3.01 -17.66 1.23
CA ARG A 57 -3.54 -16.71 0.26
C ARG A 57 -2.55 -15.60 -0.01
N SER A 58 -2.58 -15.10 -1.23
CA SER A 58 -1.82 -13.95 -1.67
C SER A 58 -2.75 -12.74 -1.72
N TYR A 59 -2.43 -11.71 -0.96
CA TYR A 59 -3.17 -10.46 -0.95
C TYR A 59 -2.36 -9.38 -1.64
N ALA A 60 -3.02 -8.63 -2.52
CA ALA A 60 -2.44 -7.44 -3.13
C ALA A 60 -3.17 -6.21 -2.61
N ILE A 61 -2.41 -5.23 -2.16
CA ILE A 61 -2.93 -3.98 -1.62
C ILE A 61 -2.25 -2.82 -2.33
N MET A 62 -3.05 -1.85 -2.76
CA MET A 62 -2.53 -0.64 -3.37
C MET A 62 -2.26 0.41 -2.31
N ILE A 63 -1.05 0.97 -2.34
CA ILE A 63 -0.68 2.14 -1.56
C ILE A 63 -0.42 3.25 -2.58
N SER A 64 -1.29 4.26 -2.60
CA SER A 64 -1.22 5.35 -3.57
C SER A 64 -0.91 6.67 -2.86
N TYR A 65 0.15 7.33 -3.27
CA TYR A 65 0.43 8.69 -2.84
C TYR A 65 0.00 9.65 -3.93
N GLU A 66 -0.84 10.62 -3.59
CA GLU A 66 -1.31 11.65 -4.51
C GLU A 66 -0.88 13.02 -4.03
N LEU A 67 -0.33 13.81 -4.96
CA LEU A 67 0.10 15.18 -4.71
C LEU A 67 -0.56 16.11 -5.71
N HIS A 68 -1.27 17.12 -5.22
CA HIS A 68 -1.85 18.19 -6.02
C HIS A 68 -0.85 19.33 -6.11
N ILE A 69 -0.45 19.67 -7.34
CA ILE A 69 0.48 20.77 -7.60
C ILE A 69 -0.28 21.92 -8.25
N GLY A 70 -0.17 23.11 -7.65
CA GLY A 70 -0.89 24.31 -8.14
C GLY A 70 -0.21 25.03 -9.29
N GLY A 71 0.71 24.38 -9.99
CA GLY A 71 1.49 24.99 -11.07
C GLY A 71 2.17 23.96 -11.93
N ASN A 72 3.35 24.30 -12.45
CA ASN A 72 4.10 23.41 -13.33
C ASN A 72 4.75 22.26 -12.55
N TYR A 73 4.81 21.12 -13.20
CA TYR A 73 5.61 20.00 -12.74
C TYR A 73 7.10 20.38 -12.79
N THR A 74 7.76 20.28 -11.66
CA THR A 74 9.17 20.67 -11.50
C THR A 74 10.01 19.52 -11.00
N GLN A 75 11.32 19.71 -10.98
CA GLN A 75 12.25 18.75 -10.39
C GLN A 75 11.95 18.54 -8.90
N ASN A 76 11.51 19.58 -8.19
CA ASN A 76 11.13 19.45 -6.77
C ASN A 76 9.88 18.59 -6.61
N THR A 77 8.91 18.68 -7.51
CA THR A 77 7.73 17.81 -7.52
C THR A 77 8.13 16.35 -7.72
N LEU A 78 8.97 16.09 -8.72
CA LEU A 78 9.50 14.75 -8.98
C LEU A 78 10.21 14.20 -7.74
N LYS A 79 11.06 15.00 -7.13
CA LYS A 79 11.81 14.60 -5.95
C LYS A 79 10.89 14.26 -4.77
N GLN A 80 9.85 15.06 -4.54
CA GLN A 80 8.90 14.83 -3.47
C GLN A 80 8.15 13.51 -3.66
N VAL A 81 7.59 13.28 -4.84
CA VAL A 81 6.82 12.06 -5.13
C VAL A 81 7.70 10.81 -5.04
N THR A 82 8.88 10.87 -5.63
CA THR A 82 9.81 9.72 -5.60
C THR A 82 10.36 9.47 -4.20
N ASN A 83 10.59 10.50 -3.41
CA ASN A 83 11.03 10.32 -2.00
C ASN A 83 9.98 9.59 -1.18
N VAL A 84 8.70 9.95 -1.33
CA VAL A 84 7.62 9.25 -0.61
C VAL A 84 7.54 7.80 -1.05
N ALA A 85 7.58 7.54 -2.37
CA ALA A 85 7.53 6.19 -2.90
C ALA A 85 8.72 5.34 -2.44
N GLU A 86 9.93 5.89 -2.46
CA GLU A 86 11.11 5.19 -1.97
C GLU A 86 11.04 4.90 -0.47
N HIS A 87 10.51 5.84 0.31
CA HIS A 87 10.34 5.65 1.75
C HIS A 87 9.38 4.51 2.05
N ILE A 88 8.23 4.48 1.38
CA ILE A 88 7.26 3.38 1.53
C ILE A 88 7.88 2.05 1.09
N LYS A 89 8.55 2.05 -0.05
CA LYS A 89 9.22 0.85 -0.56
C LYS A 89 10.22 0.28 0.46
N ARG A 90 11.00 1.13 1.10
CA ARG A 90 11.97 0.72 2.12
C ARG A 90 11.31 0.27 3.41
N LEU A 91 10.20 0.88 3.78
CA LEU A 91 9.44 0.50 4.97
C LEU A 91 8.98 -0.96 4.90
N PHE A 92 8.54 -1.42 3.72
CA PHE A 92 8.05 -2.78 3.51
C PHE A 92 9.10 -3.75 2.99
N ALA A 93 10.37 -3.38 3.01
CA ALA A 93 11.49 -4.24 2.63
C ALA A 93 12.68 -4.06 3.57
N PRO A 94 12.46 -4.15 4.91
CA PRO A 94 13.58 -4.02 5.86
C PRO A 94 14.54 -5.19 5.76
N ASP A 95 14.04 -6.39 5.38
CA ASP A 95 14.76 -7.64 5.26
C ASP A 95 14.23 -8.46 4.11
N ASN A 96 14.91 -9.55 3.78
CA ASN A 96 14.33 -10.60 2.95
C ASN A 96 13.20 -11.30 3.73
N ASN A 97 12.12 -11.64 3.04
CA ASN A 97 10.97 -12.32 3.63
C ASN A 97 10.34 -11.55 4.81
N PHE A 98 10.08 -10.26 4.58
CA PHE A 98 9.44 -9.43 5.59
C PHE A 98 8.14 -10.07 6.09
N SER A 99 8.06 -10.32 7.40
CA SER A 99 6.90 -10.93 8.03
C SER A 99 6.44 -10.11 9.23
N VAL A 100 5.12 -10.12 9.46
CA VAL A 100 4.50 -9.53 10.64
C VAL A 100 3.61 -10.61 11.26
N SER A 101 3.94 -11.03 12.46
CA SER A 101 3.23 -12.11 13.14
C SER A 101 1.75 -11.80 13.28
N GLY A 102 0.91 -12.76 12.87
CA GLY A 102 -0.54 -12.62 12.90
C GLY A 102 -1.14 -11.96 11.66
N TYR A 103 -0.32 -11.39 10.76
CA TYR A 103 -0.78 -10.72 9.55
C TYR A 103 -0.27 -11.38 8.28
N TRP A 104 1.03 -11.44 8.09
CA TRP A 104 1.62 -12.08 6.92
C TRP A 104 3.00 -12.66 7.24
N HIS A 105 3.43 -13.61 6.42
CA HIS A 105 4.74 -14.27 6.60
C HIS A 105 5.74 -13.97 5.47
N ASN A 106 5.32 -13.27 4.44
CA ASN A 106 6.20 -12.84 3.36
C ASN A 106 5.54 -11.66 2.65
N ALA A 107 6.27 -10.58 2.45
CA ALA A 107 5.72 -9.40 1.83
C ALA A 107 6.78 -8.65 1.02
N GLU A 108 6.30 -7.96 -0.02
CA GLU A 108 7.16 -7.16 -0.89
C GLU A 108 6.37 -6.05 -1.56
N ILE A 109 7.06 -5.00 -1.98
CA ILE A 109 6.51 -4.05 -2.93
C ILE A 109 6.86 -4.57 -4.32
N GLU A 110 5.86 -5.10 -5.02
CA GLU A 110 6.02 -5.71 -6.33
C GLU A 110 6.34 -4.71 -7.41
N SER A 111 5.65 -3.57 -7.39
CA SER A 111 5.79 -2.54 -8.40
C SER A 111 5.55 -1.15 -7.85
N VAL A 112 6.16 -0.18 -8.48
CA VAL A 112 5.90 1.24 -8.26
C VAL A 112 5.63 1.85 -9.62
N GLU A 113 4.46 2.44 -9.80
CA GLU A 113 4.08 3.12 -11.02
C GLU A 113 3.81 4.59 -10.73
N TYR A 114 4.15 5.45 -11.69
CA TYR A 114 3.95 6.88 -11.55
C TYR A 114 2.97 7.36 -12.61
N GLU A 115 2.00 8.16 -12.17
CA GLU A 115 1.01 8.76 -13.03
C GLU A 115 1.02 10.28 -12.88
N ARG A 116 0.69 10.95 -13.97
CA ARG A 116 0.58 12.40 -13.98
C ARG A 116 -0.66 12.79 -14.77
N GLU A 117 -1.55 13.55 -14.13
CA GLU A 117 -2.70 14.15 -14.78
C GLU A 117 -2.47 15.65 -14.93
N GLU A 118 -2.71 16.17 -16.12
CA GLU A 118 -2.61 17.59 -16.40
C GLU A 118 -4.02 18.17 -16.59
N GLY A 119 -4.23 19.36 -16.07
CA GLY A 119 -5.49 20.07 -16.13
C GLY A 119 -5.40 21.35 -15.31
N ASP A 120 -6.55 21.88 -14.89
CA ASP A 120 -6.60 23.08 -14.05
C ASP A 120 -5.89 22.85 -12.71
N GLU A 121 -6.02 21.63 -12.17
CA GLU A 121 -5.23 21.17 -11.04
C GLU A 121 -4.42 19.96 -11.48
N SER A 122 -3.10 20.13 -11.59
CA SER A 122 -2.23 19.02 -11.92
C SER A 122 -2.09 18.09 -10.74
N VAL A 123 -2.16 16.80 -11.03
CA VAL A 123 -2.07 15.75 -10.02
C VAL A 123 -0.98 14.78 -10.40
N VAL A 124 -0.15 14.42 -9.43
CA VAL A 124 0.91 13.42 -9.59
C VAL A 124 0.68 12.32 -8.58
N ARG A 125 0.79 11.07 -9.02
CA ARG A 125 0.60 9.90 -8.15
C ARG A 125 1.77 8.95 -8.24
N ALA A 126 2.05 8.30 -7.11
CA ALA A 126 2.87 7.10 -7.07
C ALA A 126 1.97 5.96 -6.60
N LEU A 127 1.90 4.90 -7.38
CA LEU A 127 1.08 3.72 -7.12
C LEU A 127 2.00 2.55 -6.78
N LEU A 128 1.95 2.11 -5.52
CA LEU A 128 2.76 0.99 -5.07
C LEU A 128 1.85 -0.22 -4.85
N THR A 129 2.25 -1.36 -5.41
CA THR A 129 1.54 -2.61 -5.18
C THR A 129 2.28 -3.42 -4.12
N PHE A 130 1.64 -3.58 -2.98
CA PHE A 130 2.13 -4.39 -1.87
C PHE A 130 1.50 -5.78 -1.97
N ASN A 131 2.34 -6.80 -2.02
CA ASN A 131 1.90 -8.20 -2.01
C ASN A 131 2.36 -8.89 -0.75
N CYS A 132 1.49 -9.70 -0.16
CA CYS A 132 1.85 -10.51 0.99
C CYS A 132 1.19 -11.88 0.93
N LEU A 133 1.81 -12.83 1.62
CA LEU A 133 1.27 -14.17 1.82
C LEU A 133 0.81 -14.31 3.26
N SER A 134 -0.37 -14.83 3.45
CA SER A 134 -0.92 -15.06 4.78
C SER A 134 -1.53 -16.46 4.88
N LEU A 135 -1.26 -17.11 5.99
CA LEU A 135 -1.86 -18.41 6.30
C LEU A 135 -3.17 -18.19 7.05
N GLU A 136 -4.23 -18.77 6.53
CA GLU A 136 -5.55 -18.78 7.16
C GLU A 136 -5.92 -20.20 7.58
N VAL A 137 -6.27 -20.33 8.81
CA VAL A 137 -6.67 -21.62 9.40
C VAL A 137 -8.14 -21.64 9.78
#